data_50ed88572dfa8754c16e196603da75ad
#
_entry.id   50ed88572dfa8754c16e196603da75ad
#
_cell.length_a   1.000
_cell.length_b   1.000
_cell.length_c   1.000
_cell.angle_alpha   90.00
_cell.angle_beta   90.00
_cell.angle_gamma   90.00
#
_symmetry.space_group_name_H-M   'P 1'
#
loop_
_entity.id
_entity.type
_entity.pdbx_description
1 polymer ?
#
loop_
_entity_poly.entity_id
_entity_poly.type
_entity_poly.pdbx_seq_one_letter_code
_entity_poly.pdbx_strand_id
1 'polypeptide(L)'
;MNDAIRNVAIRAALARGGIIDLTTTGRKSGEPRRIEIVFHAIDGRIVISGMPRAEKRAWLANVEADPRVTIHLKQDVVADLSGAARVIADDEERRALLAHVARAWGRDDLEVMVRDSPLIEVVLDDPATA
;
A
#
# COMPACT_ATOMS: atom_id res chain seq x y z
N MET A 1 -6.61 24.62 9.06
CA MET A 1 -6.32 24.33 7.63
C MET A 1 -7.66 24.12 6.94
N ASN A 2 -7.91 24.82 5.82
CA ASN A 2 -9.15 24.60 5.08
C ASN A 2 -9.04 23.35 4.20
N ASP A 3 -10.16 22.90 3.66
CA ASP A 3 -10.22 21.64 2.90
C ASP A 3 -9.36 21.67 1.64
N ALA A 4 -9.26 22.80 0.95
CA ALA A 4 -8.45 22.91 -0.25
C ALA A 4 -6.95 22.75 0.05
N ILE A 5 -6.46 23.39 1.12
CA ILE A 5 -5.07 23.25 1.56
C ILE A 5 -4.81 21.83 2.03
N ARG A 6 -5.74 21.26 2.78
CA ARG A 6 -5.63 19.87 3.28
C ARG A 6 -5.56 18.89 2.11
N ASN A 7 -6.40 19.06 1.08
CA ASN A 7 -6.39 18.18 -0.09
C ASN A 7 -5.08 18.28 -0.87
N VAL A 8 -4.51 19.48 -1.01
CA VAL A 8 -3.18 19.65 -1.63
C VAL A 8 -2.13 18.90 -0.83
N ALA A 9 -2.14 19.01 0.50
CA ALA A 9 -1.19 18.32 1.37
C ALA A 9 -1.34 16.79 1.28
N ILE A 10 -2.57 16.29 1.21
CA ILE A 10 -2.83 14.86 1.03
C ILE A 10 -2.28 14.38 -0.30
N ARG A 11 -2.57 15.08 -1.40
CA ARG A 11 -2.05 14.70 -2.73
C ARG A 11 -0.53 14.69 -2.76
N ALA A 12 0.11 15.69 -2.12
CA ALA A 12 1.56 15.74 -2.04
C ALA A 12 2.14 14.54 -1.27
N ALA A 13 1.51 14.16 -0.16
CA ALA A 13 1.92 13.00 0.63
C ALA A 13 1.77 11.71 -0.19
N LEU A 14 0.67 11.55 -0.92
CA LEU A 14 0.43 10.38 -1.76
C LEU A 14 1.41 10.29 -2.92
N ALA A 15 1.84 11.42 -3.47
CA ALA A 15 2.82 11.46 -4.55
C ALA A 15 4.25 11.14 -4.07
N ARG A 16 4.52 11.34 -2.79
CA ARG A 16 5.86 11.14 -2.22
C ARG A 16 6.10 9.71 -1.75
N GLY A 17 5.06 9.00 -1.28
CA GLY A 17 5.23 7.73 -0.57
C GLY A 17 5.70 7.95 0.87
N GLY A 18 5.87 6.88 1.60
CA GLY A 18 6.43 6.94 2.95
C GLY A 18 5.72 6.03 3.94
N ILE A 19 5.89 6.35 5.22
CA ILE A 19 5.37 5.56 6.33
C ILE A 19 3.92 5.94 6.59
N ILE A 20 3.07 4.93 6.67
CA ILE A 20 1.63 5.05 6.97
C ILE A 20 1.24 3.99 7.98
N ASP A 21 0.02 4.08 8.49
CA ASP A 21 -0.66 2.90 9.03
C ASP A 21 -1.67 2.40 8.01
N LEU A 22 -1.83 1.09 7.95
CA LEU A 22 -2.81 0.42 7.10
C LEU A 22 -3.76 -0.36 7.99
N THR A 23 -5.06 -0.12 7.83
CA THR A 23 -6.08 -0.93 8.49
C THR A 23 -6.71 -1.89 7.48
N THR A 24 -6.71 -3.17 7.83
CA THR A 24 -7.41 -4.22 7.10
C THR A 24 -8.46 -4.85 8.03
N THR A 25 -9.36 -5.64 7.49
CA THR A 25 -10.33 -6.39 8.29
C THR A 25 -9.79 -7.79 8.54
N GLY A 26 -9.67 -8.18 9.81
CA GLY A 26 -9.19 -9.50 10.20
C GLY A 26 -10.06 -10.59 9.57
N ARG A 27 -9.45 -11.48 8.78
CA ARG A 27 -10.20 -12.50 8.01
C ARG A 27 -10.96 -13.49 8.87
N LYS A 28 -10.51 -13.68 10.11
CA LYS A 28 -11.15 -14.61 11.07
C LYS A 28 -12.04 -13.89 12.06
N SER A 29 -11.59 -12.74 12.58
CA SER A 29 -12.29 -12.01 13.64
C SER A 29 -13.32 -11.01 13.11
N GLY A 30 -13.16 -10.50 11.89
CA GLY A 30 -13.94 -9.38 11.38
C GLY A 30 -13.56 -8.04 12.01
N GLU A 31 -12.56 -8.03 12.89
CA GLU A 31 -12.15 -6.83 13.61
C GLU A 31 -11.09 -6.06 12.82
N PRO A 32 -11.01 -4.71 12.98
CA PRO A 32 -9.95 -3.93 12.33
C PRO A 32 -8.58 -4.38 12.82
N ARG A 33 -7.63 -4.45 11.90
CA ARG A 33 -6.22 -4.74 12.18
C ARG A 33 -5.39 -3.63 11.60
N ARG A 34 -4.71 -2.87 12.45
CA ARG A 34 -3.92 -1.71 12.06
C ARG A 34 -2.44 -2.00 12.24
N ILE A 35 -1.66 -1.76 11.18
CA ILE A 35 -0.20 -1.98 11.20
C ILE A 35 0.50 -0.76 10.61
N GLU A 36 1.77 -0.56 11.00
CA GLU A 36 2.62 0.41 10.34
C GLU A 36 3.31 -0.24 9.14
N ILE A 37 3.33 0.45 8.01
CA ILE A 37 3.90 -0.08 6.78
C ILE A 37 4.36 1.08 5.90
N VAL A 38 5.21 0.78 4.92
CA VAL A 38 5.66 1.77 3.93
C VAL A 38 4.87 1.57 2.65
N PHE A 39 4.41 2.67 2.05
CA PHE A 39 3.87 2.63 0.71
C PHE A 39 4.81 3.31 -0.28
N HIS A 40 4.74 2.88 -1.52
CA HIS A 40 5.53 3.43 -2.62
C HIS A 40 4.59 4.14 -3.60
N ALA A 41 4.97 5.36 -3.98
CA ALA A 41 4.26 6.10 -5.03
C ALA A 41 4.94 5.75 -6.37
N ILE A 42 4.27 5.00 -7.21
CA ILE A 42 4.81 4.53 -8.48
C ILE A 42 3.82 4.90 -9.59
N ASP A 43 4.21 5.81 -10.46
CA ASP A 43 3.38 6.27 -11.59
C ASP A 43 1.97 6.69 -11.15
N GLY A 44 1.87 7.43 -10.03
CA GLY A 44 0.59 7.87 -9.48
C GLY A 44 -0.19 6.79 -8.74
N ARG A 45 0.39 5.61 -8.55
CA ARG A 45 -0.25 4.48 -7.89
C ARG A 45 0.26 4.33 -6.47
N ILE A 46 -0.61 3.87 -5.58
CA ILE A 46 -0.26 3.57 -4.19
C ILE A 46 0.04 2.08 -4.11
N VAL A 47 1.31 1.74 -3.91
CA VAL A 47 1.78 0.35 -3.95
C VAL A 47 2.37 0.00 -2.60
N ILE A 48 1.97 -1.14 -2.04
CA ILE A 48 2.48 -1.65 -0.77
C ILE A 48 3.07 -3.03 -1.01
N SER A 49 4.27 -3.24 -0.48
CA SER A 49 4.98 -4.49 -0.61
C SER A 49 5.64 -4.86 0.72
N GLY A 50 6.54 -5.81 0.71
CA GLY A 50 7.29 -6.25 1.86
C GLY A 50 8.46 -7.11 1.44
N MET A 51 9.33 -7.42 2.39
CA MET A 51 10.46 -8.30 2.14
C MET A 51 9.98 -9.67 1.69
N PRO A 52 10.67 -10.34 0.76
CA PRO A 52 10.27 -11.66 0.31
C PRO A 52 10.38 -12.68 1.45
N ARG A 53 9.36 -13.51 1.60
CA ARG A 53 9.40 -14.65 2.52
C ARG A 53 8.31 -15.66 2.13
N ALA A 54 8.49 -16.90 2.54
CA ALA A 54 7.60 -17.99 2.18
C ALA A 54 6.22 -17.87 2.83
N GLU A 55 6.16 -17.40 4.10
CA GLU A 55 4.88 -17.29 4.80
C GLU A 55 4.12 -16.06 4.35
N LYS A 56 2.83 -16.24 4.11
CA LYS A 56 1.93 -15.13 3.77
C LYS A 56 1.72 -14.25 4.99
N ARG A 57 1.83 -12.94 4.80
CA ARG A 57 1.56 -11.98 5.86
C ARG A 57 0.07 -11.92 6.18
N ALA A 58 -0.24 -11.69 7.46
CA ALA A 58 -1.63 -11.60 7.92
C ALA A 58 -2.41 -10.51 7.18
N TRP A 59 -1.80 -9.33 6.97
CA TRP A 59 -2.49 -8.24 6.28
C TRP A 59 -2.81 -8.59 4.82
N LEU A 60 -1.95 -9.36 4.16
CA LEU A 60 -2.21 -9.80 2.79
C LEU A 60 -3.38 -10.79 2.75
N ALA A 61 -3.40 -11.75 3.67
CA ALA A 61 -4.51 -12.69 3.79
C ALA A 61 -5.83 -11.97 4.10
N ASN A 62 -5.77 -10.93 4.95
CA ASN A 62 -6.95 -10.11 5.25
C ASN A 62 -7.48 -9.42 3.99
N VAL A 63 -6.60 -8.83 3.19
CA VAL A 63 -6.96 -8.14 1.94
C VAL A 63 -7.56 -9.11 0.92
N GLU A 64 -7.03 -10.33 0.85
CA GLU A 64 -7.58 -11.35 -0.04
C GLU A 64 -9.01 -11.74 0.35
N ALA A 65 -9.29 -11.77 1.65
CA ALA A 65 -10.63 -12.09 2.16
C ALA A 65 -11.59 -10.91 2.07
N ASP A 66 -11.11 -9.69 2.32
CA ASP A 66 -11.89 -8.46 2.26
C ASP A 66 -10.98 -7.34 1.76
N PRO A 67 -11.21 -6.82 0.54
CA PRO A 67 -10.32 -5.85 -0.06
C PRO A 67 -10.42 -4.44 0.53
N ARG A 68 -11.42 -4.14 1.36
CA ARG A 68 -11.57 -2.81 1.94
C ARG A 68 -10.41 -2.51 2.89
N VAL A 69 -9.81 -1.34 2.73
CA VAL A 69 -8.70 -0.88 3.56
C VAL A 69 -8.85 0.59 3.89
N THR A 70 -8.14 1.02 4.93
CA THR A 70 -7.98 2.45 5.23
C THR A 70 -6.48 2.75 5.31
N ILE A 71 -6.06 3.76 4.57
CA ILE A 71 -4.71 4.31 4.67
C ILE A 71 -4.76 5.48 5.66
N HIS A 72 -3.90 5.44 6.66
CA HIS A 72 -3.77 6.51 7.64
C HIS A 72 -2.46 7.25 7.37
N LEU A 73 -2.57 8.44 6.77
CA LEU A 73 -1.43 9.33 6.64
C LEU A 73 -1.13 9.89 8.03
N LYS A 74 0.13 9.90 8.43
CA LYS A 74 0.52 10.31 9.79
C LYS A 74 1.82 11.10 9.88
N GLN A 75 2.42 11.46 8.76
CA GLN A 75 3.65 12.25 8.75
C GLN A 75 3.33 13.74 8.60
N ASP A 76 3.47 14.32 7.42
CA ASP A 76 3.28 15.77 7.21
C ASP A 76 1.82 16.20 7.30
N VAL A 77 0.88 15.30 7.00
CA VAL A 77 -0.55 15.53 7.10
C VAL A 77 -1.18 14.29 7.72
N VAL A 78 -2.21 14.50 8.56
CA VAL A 78 -2.96 13.42 9.19
C VAL A 78 -4.30 13.29 8.48
N ALA A 79 -4.56 12.12 7.91
CA ALA A 79 -5.81 11.86 7.19
C ALA A 79 -6.05 10.36 7.11
N ASP A 80 -7.32 9.98 7.20
CA ASP A 80 -7.78 8.60 7.02
C ASP A 80 -8.45 8.50 5.65
N LEU A 81 -7.92 7.65 4.78
CA LEU A 81 -8.36 7.53 3.39
C LEU A 81 -8.83 6.12 3.12
N SER A 82 -10.12 5.97 2.80
CA SER A 82 -10.71 4.68 2.51
C SER A 82 -10.49 4.28 1.06
N GLY A 83 -10.29 3.00 0.83
CA GLY A 83 -10.10 2.47 -0.51
C GLY A 83 -10.24 0.97 -0.58
N ALA A 84 -9.88 0.42 -1.72
CA ALA A 84 -9.87 -1.01 -1.95
C ALA A 84 -8.49 -1.44 -2.41
N ALA A 85 -8.01 -2.55 -1.87
CA ALA A 85 -6.73 -3.13 -2.25
C ALA A 85 -6.92 -4.17 -3.33
N ARG A 86 -6.03 -4.14 -4.32
CA ARG A 86 -5.98 -5.16 -5.38
C ARG A 86 -4.67 -5.93 -5.21
N VAL A 87 -4.75 -7.23 -4.99
CA VAL A 87 -3.57 -8.09 -4.96
C VAL A 87 -3.03 -8.23 -6.38
N ILE A 88 -1.74 -7.96 -6.55
CA ILE A 88 -1.11 -8.01 -7.87
C ILE A 88 -0.47 -9.38 -8.04
N ALA A 89 -1.06 -10.19 -8.91
CA ALA A 89 -0.68 -11.59 -9.11
C ALA A 89 0.06 -11.83 -10.43
N ASP A 90 -0.15 -10.99 -11.44
CA ASP A 90 0.48 -11.14 -12.76
C ASP A 90 1.99 -10.90 -12.66
N ASP A 91 2.79 -11.86 -13.14
CA ASP A 91 4.26 -11.80 -13.02
C ASP A 91 4.87 -10.59 -13.70
N GLU A 92 4.36 -10.20 -14.85
CA GLU A 92 4.86 -9.05 -15.60
C GLU A 92 4.59 -7.74 -14.83
N GLU A 93 3.37 -7.57 -14.32
CA GLU A 93 3.00 -6.42 -13.51
C GLU A 93 3.80 -6.40 -12.22
N ARG A 94 3.93 -7.54 -11.55
CA ARG A 94 4.73 -7.68 -10.34
C ARG A 94 6.17 -7.27 -10.58
N ARG A 95 6.78 -7.75 -11.66
CA ARG A 95 8.18 -7.44 -11.98
C ARG A 95 8.37 -5.96 -12.24
N ALA A 96 7.46 -5.33 -12.98
CA ALA A 96 7.53 -3.90 -13.27
C ALA A 96 7.47 -3.05 -11.99
N LEU A 97 6.53 -3.36 -11.08
CA LEU A 97 6.38 -2.61 -9.83
C LEU A 97 7.48 -2.93 -8.83
N LEU A 98 7.83 -4.20 -8.67
CA LEU A 98 8.86 -4.61 -7.72
C LEU A 98 10.25 -4.13 -8.13
N ALA A 99 10.49 -3.86 -9.40
CA ALA A 99 11.74 -3.23 -9.82
C ALA A 99 11.92 -1.85 -9.17
N HIS A 100 10.85 -1.07 -9.04
CA HIS A 100 10.88 0.20 -8.32
C HIS A 100 11.15 0.00 -6.82
N VAL A 101 10.47 -0.97 -6.22
CA VAL A 101 10.63 -1.28 -4.78
C VAL A 101 12.06 -1.76 -4.50
N ALA A 102 12.58 -2.65 -5.34
CA ALA A 102 13.95 -3.17 -5.21
C ALA A 102 14.98 -2.04 -5.27
N ARG A 103 14.81 -1.10 -6.20
CA ARG A 103 15.69 0.07 -6.29
C ARG A 103 15.63 0.92 -5.02
N ALA A 104 14.41 1.17 -4.53
CA ALA A 104 14.23 1.97 -3.31
C ALA A 104 14.89 1.33 -2.09
N TRP A 105 14.93 0.00 -2.04
CA TRP A 105 15.49 -0.75 -0.91
C TRP A 105 16.94 -1.20 -1.13
N GLY A 106 17.53 -0.88 -2.30
CA GLY A 106 18.89 -1.30 -2.61
C GLY A 106 19.05 -2.82 -2.75
N ARG A 107 18.01 -3.51 -3.23
CA ARG A 107 18.03 -4.97 -3.39
C ARG A 107 18.37 -5.34 -4.82
N ASP A 108 19.04 -6.48 -4.97
CA ASP A 108 19.44 -7.02 -6.27
C ASP A 108 18.81 -8.39 -6.57
N ASP A 109 17.86 -8.83 -5.74
CA ASP A 109 17.22 -10.14 -5.85
C ASP A 109 15.77 -10.02 -6.37
N LEU A 110 15.57 -9.26 -7.45
CA LEU A 110 14.23 -8.96 -7.98
C LEU A 110 13.39 -10.22 -8.22
N GLU A 111 13.96 -11.28 -8.77
CA GLU A 111 13.20 -12.49 -9.08
C GLU A 111 12.71 -13.20 -7.81
N VAL A 112 13.46 -13.11 -6.72
CA VAL A 112 13.00 -13.60 -5.41
C VAL A 112 11.81 -12.78 -4.94
N MET A 113 11.86 -11.46 -5.10
CA MET A 113 10.76 -10.56 -4.73
C MET A 113 9.52 -10.85 -5.59
N VAL A 114 9.68 -11.07 -6.89
CA VAL A 114 8.56 -11.41 -7.79
C VAL A 114 7.87 -12.67 -7.30
N ARG A 115 8.62 -13.65 -6.86
CA ARG A 115 8.09 -14.92 -6.36
C ARG A 115 7.44 -14.79 -4.97
N ASP A 116 8.10 -14.11 -4.03
CA ASP A 116 7.81 -14.24 -2.60
C ASP A 116 7.38 -12.95 -1.89
N SER A 117 7.53 -11.77 -2.48
CA SER A 117 7.10 -10.53 -1.84
C SER A 117 5.59 -10.35 -1.95
N PRO A 118 4.93 -9.84 -0.89
CA PRO A 118 3.55 -9.39 -1.01
C PRO A 118 3.51 -8.17 -1.92
N LEU A 119 2.41 -7.97 -2.63
CA LEU A 119 2.26 -6.80 -3.47
C LEU A 119 0.79 -6.47 -3.65
N ILE A 120 0.39 -5.27 -3.24
CA ILE A 120 -0.96 -4.76 -3.47
C ILE A 120 -0.89 -3.34 -4.01
N GLU A 121 -1.94 -2.95 -4.71
CA GLU A 121 -2.22 -1.56 -5.06
C GLU A 121 -3.48 -1.13 -4.34
N VAL A 122 -3.49 0.08 -3.76
CA VAL A 122 -4.67 0.64 -3.13
C VAL A 122 -5.26 1.71 -4.05
N VAL A 123 -6.54 1.55 -4.38
CA VAL A 123 -7.30 2.54 -5.14
C VAL A 123 -8.25 3.23 -4.18
N LEU A 124 -8.07 4.55 -4.01
CA LEU A 124 -8.88 5.32 -3.08
C LEU A 124 -10.29 5.56 -3.62
N ASP A 125 -11.24 5.62 -2.68
CA ASP A 125 -12.65 5.87 -3.02
C ASP A 125 -12.89 7.28 -3.52
N ASP A 126 -12.17 8.26 -2.95
CA ASP A 126 -12.35 9.67 -3.27
C ASP A 126 -11.40 10.09 -4.39
N PRO A 127 -11.90 10.33 -5.61
CA PRO A 127 -11.03 10.72 -6.73
C PRO A 127 -10.36 12.08 -6.53
N ALA A 128 -10.84 12.93 -5.64
CA ALA A 128 -10.21 14.23 -5.36
C ALA A 128 -8.89 14.06 -4.61
N THR A 129 -8.67 12.91 -3.93
CA THR A 129 -7.42 12.64 -3.20
C THR A 129 -6.51 11.65 -3.94
N ALA A 130 -7.01 11.05 -4.99
CA ALA A 130 -6.25 10.06 -5.76
C ALA A 130 -5.18 10.69 -6.67
#